data_5f1d3c90be6589dee42c6d5d8db88ed7
#
_entry.id   5f1d3c90be6589dee42c6d5d8db88ed7
#
_cell.length_a   1.000
_cell.length_b   1.000
_cell.length_c   1.000
_cell.angle_alpha   90.00
_cell.angle_beta   90.00
_cell.angle_gamma   90.00
#
_symmetry.space_group_name_H-M   'P 1'
#
loop_
_entity.id
_entity.type
_entity.pdbx_description
1 polymer ?
#
loop_
_entity_poly.entity_id
_entity_poly.type
_entity_poly.pdbx_seq_one_letter_code
_entity_poly.pdbx_strand_id
1 'polypeptide(L)'
;LSAINLWDDIISWQQELMGIEDVRPSQVNNHLFAISPEGSYMWASDYRIGFVYTYLNNILLKENVMAAKDNAWGPAHEIGHIHQAAINWPGSTESSNNLFSNYILYKLGKYCSRGSELSDLADSRFERKQAWHNMGDATHQGEDTEIHMRMNWQLWNYYHRCGYKPDFWQTLFKLLRENRIVENNPGEGQLKFAMMASKAANENLTEFFDLWGFFEPVNETIEQYGTWNYVVTEQMIQEAKAFMAQFPAPKHAFQYLEDRKQGDEGLDIVAPDTGYYTQFQDNVKITKTISYSRSGQQISITDGDEAVAFEVRKDNKLLYFSNAFHFTVPSSISLEGAGIYAVQADGKRIECKAQ
;
A
#
# COMPACT_ATOMS: atom_id res chain seq x y z
N LEU A 1 7.85 -5.21 -32.53
CA LEU A 1 7.68 -3.74 -32.47
C LEU A 1 6.36 -3.32 -31.79
N SER A 2 5.32 -4.16 -31.76
CA SER A 2 4.01 -3.74 -31.24
C SER A 2 4.01 -3.40 -29.73
N ALA A 3 4.89 -3.99 -28.94
CA ALA A 3 5.01 -3.70 -27.52
C ALA A 3 5.89 -2.49 -27.19
N ILE A 4 6.75 -2.02 -28.08
CA ILE A 4 7.71 -0.93 -27.76
C ILE A 4 6.97 0.32 -27.33
N ASN A 5 6.00 0.78 -28.12
CA ASN A 5 5.23 1.98 -27.76
C ASN A 5 4.50 1.83 -26.43
N LEU A 6 4.01 0.60 -26.12
CA LEU A 6 3.36 0.34 -24.84
C LEU A 6 4.37 0.42 -23.67
N TRP A 7 5.60 -0.02 -23.87
CA TRP A 7 6.64 0.12 -22.84
C TRP A 7 7.10 1.56 -22.68
N ASP A 8 7.17 2.34 -23.75
CA ASP A 8 7.41 3.78 -23.67
C ASP A 8 6.29 4.48 -22.89
N ASP A 9 5.03 4.10 -23.14
CA ASP A 9 3.87 4.59 -22.36
C ASP A 9 3.99 4.20 -20.88
N ILE A 10 4.34 2.95 -20.56
CA ILE A 10 4.51 2.47 -19.20
C ILE A 10 5.58 3.25 -18.45
N ILE A 11 6.73 3.48 -19.06
CA ILE A 11 7.81 4.29 -18.48
C ILE A 11 7.33 5.72 -18.26
N SER A 12 6.66 6.31 -19.25
CA SER A 12 6.11 7.65 -19.16
C SER A 12 5.08 7.80 -18.04
N TRP A 13 4.19 6.82 -17.87
CA TRP A 13 3.22 6.81 -16.77
C TRP A 13 3.89 6.71 -15.38
N GLN A 14 4.97 5.93 -15.26
CA GLN A 14 5.73 5.91 -14.00
C GLN A 14 6.37 7.28 -13.72
N GLN A 15 6.88 7.97 -14.76
CA GLN A 15 7.42 9.32 -14.65
C GLN A 15 6.35 10.36 -14.31
N GLU A 16 5.14 10.23 -14.87
CA GLU A 16 3.95 11.02 -14.50
C GLU A 16 3.66 10.89 -13.00
N LEU A 17 3.66 9.65 -12.48
CA LEU A 17 3.45 9.41 -11.06
C LEU A 17 4.50 10.10 -10.18
N MET A 18 5.74 10.19 -10.67
CA MET A 18 6.84 10.88 -9.98
C MET A 18 6.82 12.41 -10.15
N GLY A 19 6.00 12.95 -11.06
CA GLY A 19 5.99 14.37 -11.44
C GLY A 19 7.26 14.82 -12.14
N ILE A 20 7.75 14.02 -13.07
CA ILE A 20 8.96 14.30 -13.88
C ILE A 20 8.74 14.10 -15.38
N GLU A 21 7.50 14.02 -15.83
CA GLU A 21 7.13 13.83 -17.24
C GLU A 21 7.63 14.96 -18.14
N ASP A 22 7.75 16.17 -17.61
CA ASP A 22 8.26 17.34 -18.33
C ASP A 22 9.80 17.47 -18.28
N VAL A 23 10.47 16.54 -17.63
CA VAL A 23 11.94 16.56 -17.53
C VAL A 23 12.53 16.17 -18.88
N ARG A 24 13.59 16.91 -19.28
CA ARG A 24 14.27 16.63 -20.54
C ARG A 24 14.76 15.18 -20.62
N PRO A 25 14.65 14.53 -21.79
CA PRO A 25 15.11 13.14 -21.96
C PRO A 25 16.54 12.86 -21.48
N SER A 26 17.42 13.87 -21.56
CA SER A 26 18.81 13.77 -21.05
C SER A 26 18.92 13.67 -19.51
N GLN A 27 17.85 13.94 -18.79
CA GLN A 27 17.78 13.86 -17.33
C GLN A 27 17.05 12.60 -16.85
N VAL A 28 16.50 11.83 -17.80
CA VAL A 28 15.78 10.60 -17.54
C VAL A 28 16.65 9.42 -17.93
N ASN A 29 16.70 8.40 -17.08
CA ASN A 29 17.43 7.17 -17.39
C ASN A 29 16.81 6.47 -18.59
N ASN A 30 17.65 6.01 -19.52
CA ASN A 30 17.23 5.14 -20.60
C ASN A 30 17.19 3.71 -20.10
N HIS A 31 16.03 3.07 -20.19
CA HIS A 31 15.86 1.72 -19.74
C HIS A 31 16.12 0.74 -20.86
N LEU A 32 16.92 -0.28 -20.59
CA LEU A 32 17.19 -1.36 -21.52
C LEU A 32 16.61 -2.66 -20.98
N PHE A 33 15.93 -3.38 -21.86
CA PHE A 33 15.51 -4.76 -21.59
C PHE A 33 16.67 -5.70 -21.93
N ALA A 34 16.98 -6.61 -21.02
CA ALA A 34 18.00 -7.60 -21.19
C ALA A 34 17.45 -9.02 -20.98
N ILE A 35 18.05 -9.99 -21.63
CA ILE A 35 17.76 -11.40 -21.40
C ILE A 35 18.76 -11.90 -20.36
N SER A 36 18.29 -12.55 -19.31
CA SER A 36 19.11 -13.28 -18.37
C SER A 36 19.09 -14.76 -18.74
N PRO A 37 20.19 -15.31 -19.29
CA PRO A 37 20.24 -16.73 -19.64
C PRO A 37 20.33 -17.64 -18.40
N GLU A 38 20.71 -17.11 -17.23
CA GLU A 38 20.94 -17.89 -16.04
C GLU A 38 20.24 -17.28 -14.81
N GLY A 39 19.38 -18.04 -14.20
CA GLY A 39 19.04 -18.06 -12.78
C GLY A 39 18.00 -17.09 -12.25
N SER A 40 17.98 -15.83 -12.62
CA SER A 40 17.05 -14.86 -12.03
C SER A 40 15.80 -14.67 -12.90
N TYR A 41 14.63 -14.82 -12.30
CA TYR A 41 13.35 -14.70 -13.01
C TYR A 41 13.16 -13.29 -13.60
N MET A 42 13.33 -12.26 -12.77
CA MET A 42 13.39 -10.86 -13.16
C MET A 42 14.39 -10.14 -12.26
N TRP A 43 14.93 -9.03 -12.73
CA TRP A 43 15.85 -8.20 -11.96
C TRP A 43 15.99 -6.80 -12.56
N ALA A 44 16.41 -5.84 -11.75
CA ALA A 44 16.74 -4.48 -12.17
C ALA A 44 18.18 -4.12 -11.79
N SER A 45 18.75 -3.20 -12.55
CA SER A 45 19.98 -2.48 -12.22
C SER A 45 19.81 -1.02 -12.64
N ASP A 46 20.82 -0.18 -12.42
CA ASP A 46 20.75 1.28 -12.59
C ASP A 46 20.14 1.77 -13.92
N TYR A 47 20.26 0.99 -14.99
CA TYR A 47 19.83 1.40 -16.34
C TYR A 47 19.18 0.30 -17.16
N ARG A 48 18.98 -0.88 -16.59
CA ARG A 48 18.40 -2.00 -17.32
C ARG A 48 17.58 -2.91 -16.40
N ILE A 49 16.64 -3.60 -17.02
CA ILE A 49 15.85 -4.66 -16.40
C ILE A 49 16.07 -5.96 -17.19
N GLY A 50 16.10 -7.09 -16.51
CA GLY A 50 16.37 -8.38 -17.08
C GLY A 50 15.26 -9.37 -16.80
N PHE A 51 15.09 -10.31 -17.73
CA PHE A 51 14.06 -11.34 -17.66
C PHE A 51 14.63 -12.69 -18.06
N VAL A 52 14.15 -13.74 -17.42
CA VAL A 52 14.39 -15.11 -17.90
C VAL A 52 13.81 -15.30 -19.30
N TYR A 53 14.52 -16.06 -20.13
CA TYR A 53 14.16 -16.27 -21.54
C TYR A 53 12.69 -16.70 -21.74
N THR A 54 12.17 -17.56 -20.88
CA THR A 54 10.80 -18.06 -20.94
C THR A 54 9.73 -16.98 -20.76
N TYR A 55 10.08 -15.84 -20.16
CA TYR A 55 9.15 -14.74 -19.94
C TYR A 55 9.03 -13.77 -21.14
N LEU A 56 9.93 -13.84 -22.11
CA LEU A 56 9.99 -12.88 -23.23
C LEU A 56 8.70 -12.78 -24.01
N ASN A 57 8.01 -13.90 -24.23
CA ASN A 57 6.74 -13.89 -24.96
C ASN A 57 5.67 -13.04 -24.28
N ASN A 58 5.73 -12.90 -22.95
CA ASN A 58 4.76 -12.11 -22.20
C ASN A 58 4.97 -10.60 -22.38
N ILE A 59 6.18 -10.16 -22.76
CA ILE A 59 6.54 -8.74 -22.82
C ILE A 59 6.83 -8.21 -24.22
N LEU A 60 7.12 -9.06 -25.19
CA LEU A 60 7.50 -8.63 -26.54
C LEU A 60 6.32 -8.33 -27.46
N LEU A 61 5.14 -8.85 -27.14
CA LEU A 61 3.92 -8.64 -27.93
C LEU A 61 2.89 -7.90 -27.07
N LYS A 62 2.36 -6.80 -27.62
CA LYS A 62 1.36 -5.97 -26.92
C LYS A 62 0.14 -6.80 -26.50
N GLU A 63 -0.34 -7.67 -27.36
CA GLU A 63 -1.46 -8.56 -27.08
C GLU A 63 -1.20 -9.48 -25.88
N ASN A 64 0.03 -9.94 -25.69
CA ASN A 64 0.38 -10.78 -24.55
C ASN A 64 0.46 -9.98 -23.25
N VAL A 65 1.05 -8.78 -23.28
CA VAL A 65 1.04 -7.87 -22.12
C VAL A 65 -0.39 -7.55 -21.68
N MET A 66 -1.30 -7.39 -22.67
CA MET A 66 -2.69 -7.01 -22.42
C MET A 66 -3.61 -8.21 -22.17
N ALA A 67 -3.24 -9.43 -22.55
CA ALA A 67 -4.10 -10.60 -22.45
C ALA A 67 -4.28 -11.10 -21.02
N ALA A 68 -3.19 -11.25 -20.29
CA ALA A 68 -3.23 -11.72 -18.92
C ALA A 68 -3.51 -10.57 -17.93
N LYS A 69 -4.01 -10.94 -16.78
CA LYS A 69 -4.43 -10.05 -15.72
C LYS A 69 -3.30 -9.14 -15.23
N ASP A 70 -2.09 -9.67 -15.09
CA ASP A 70 -0.96 -9.01 -14.46
C ASP A 70 0.40 -9.19 -15.16
N ASN A 71 0.42 -9.55 -16.45
CA ASN A 71 1.69 -9.71 -17.18
C ASN A 71 2.58 -8.45 -17.15
N ALA A 72 2.00 -7.27 -17.06
CA ALA A 72 2.76 -6.03 -16.94
C ALA A 72 3.31 -5.78 -15.52
N TRP A 73 2.81 -6.50 -14.50
CA TRP A 73 3.10 -6.22 -13.10
C TRP A 73 4.58 -6.38 -12.76
N GLY A 74 5.17 -7.54 -13.06
CA GLY A 74 6.59 -7.82 -12.81
C GLY A 74 7.53 -6.87 -13.55
N PRO A 75 7.40 -6.68 -14.88
CA PRO A 75 8.20 -5.69 -15.59
C PRO A 75 8.06 -4.26 -15.04
N ALA A 76 6.86 -3.85 -14.64
CA ALA A 76 6.64 -2.54 -14.02
C ALA A 76 7.28 -2.45 -12.63
N HIS A 77 7.36 -3.57 -11.88
CA HIS A 77 8.10 -3.70 -10.63
C HIS A 77 9.61 -3.46 -10.84
N GLU A 78 10.21 -4.09 -11.84
CA GLU A 78 11.63 -3.92 -12.14
C GLU A 78 11.94 -2.48 -12.61
N ILE A 79 11.11 -1.88 -13.46
CA ILE A 79 11.23 -0.47 -13.81
C ILE A 79 11.03 0.41 -12.56
N GLY A 80 10.12 0.02 -11.68
CA GLY A 80 9.88 0.66 -10.39
C GLY A 80 11.12 0.76 -9.51
N HIS A 81 11.99 -0.26 -9.50
CA HIS A 81 13.28 -0.20 -8.79
C HIS A 81 14.16 0.96 -9.25
N ILE A 82 14.13 1.30 -10.54
CA ILE A 82 14.90 2.42 -11.09
C ILE A 82 14.29 3.77 -10.67
N HIS A 83 12.98 3.81 -10.47
CA HIS A 83 12.22 5.04 -10.19
C HIS A 83 11.96 5.32 -8.70
N GLN A 84 12.02 4.30 -7.83
CA GLN A 84 11.59 4.40 -6.44
C GLN A 84 12.53 5.19 -5.50
N ALA A 85 13.73 5.55 -5.93
CA ALA A 85 14.81 6.05 -5.06
C ALA A 85 14.38 7.16 -4.07
N ALA A 86 13.42 8.01 -4.44
CA ALA A 86 12.94 9.07 -3.56
C ALA A 86 12.06 8.56 -2.40
N ILE A 87 11.33 7.47 -2.61
CA ILE A 87 10.36 6.89 -1.65
C ILE A 87 10.87 5.62 -0.98
N ASN A 88 12.10 5.23 -1.28
CA ASN A 88 12.71 4.01 -0.78
C ASN A 88 13.58 4.27 0.46
N TRP A 89 13.56 3.32 1.37
CA TRP A 89 14.55 3.15 2.45
C TRP A 89 14.83 1.65 2.61
N PRO A 90 16.01 1.24 3.13
CA PRO A 90 16.27 -0.17 3.40
C PRO A 90 15.17 -0.77 4.30
N GLY A 91 14.60 -1.89 3.90
CA GLY A 91 13.38 -2.49 4.48
C GLY A 91 12.11 -2.25 3.66
N SER A 92 12.11 -1.29 2.72
CA SER A 92 10.93 -1.00 1.88
C SER A 92 11.18 -1.26 0.39
N THR A 93 12.36 -1.72 0.02
CA THR A 93 12.79 -1.78 -1.39
C THR A 93 11.86 -2.61 -2.27
N GLU A 94 11.40 -3.77 -1.79
CA GLU A 94 10.50 -4.67 -2.54
C GLU A 94 9.02 -4.29 -2.43
N SER A 95 8.67 -3.29 -1.63
CA SER A 95 7.29 -2.82 -1.49
C SER A 95 7.04 -1.46 -2.12
N SER A 96 8.00 -0.54 -2.05
CA SER A 96 7.82 0.81 -2.59
C SER A 96 7.77 0.84 -4.13
N ASN A 97 8.50 -0.05 -4.81
CA ASN A 97 8.44 -0.24 -6.25
C ASN A 97 7.09 -0.81 -6.73
N ASN A 98 6.37 -1.55 -5.88
CA ASN A 98 5.07 -2.12 -6.22
C ASN A 98 3.95 -1.07 -6.36
N LEU A 99 4.15 0.13 -5.85
CA LEU A 99 3.30 1.26 -6.18
C LEU A 99 3.23 1.49 -7.70
N PHE A 100 4.38 1.43 -8.36
CA PHE A 100 4.46 1.58 -9.82
C PHE A 100 3.78 0.43 -10.55
N SER A 101 3.92 -0.80 -10.06
CA SER A 101 3.24 -1.97 -10.64
C SER A 101 1.72 -1.81 -10.61
N ASN A 102 1.18 -1.47 -9.46
CA ASN A 102 -0.25 -1.26 -9.29
C ASN A 102 -0.77 -0.09 -10.12
N TYR A 103 0.00 1.01 -10.19
CA TYR A 103 -0.34 2.17 -11.01
C TYR A 103 -0.39 1.81 -12.50
N ILE A 104 0.57 1.03 -12.98
CA ILE A 104 0.57 0.59 -14.38
C ILE A 104 -0.60 -0.34 -14.68
N LEU A 105 -0.93 -1.28 -13.80
CA LEU A 105 -2.14 -2.10 -13.99
C LEU A 105 -3.40 -1.24 -14.06
N TYR A 106 -3.53 -0.24 -13.20
CA TYR A 106 -4.64 0.70 -13.25
C TYR A 106 -4.69 1.46 -14.58
N LYS A 107 -3.58 2.03 -15.06
CA LYS A 107 -3.49 2.75 -16.35
C LYS A 107 -3.83 1.85 -17.55
N LEU A 108 -3.56 0.56 -17.45
CA LEU A 108 -3.92 -0.44 -18.47
C LEU A 108 -5.39 -0.90 -18.37
N GLY A 109 -6.18 -0.38 -17.43
CA GLY A 109 -7.53 -0.84 -17.18
C GLY A 109 -7.58 -2.27 -16.62
N LYS A 110 -6.53 -2.68 -15.90
CA LYS A 110 -6.41 -4.00 -15.29
C LYS A 110 -6.74 -3.95 -13.79
N TYR A 111 -6.86 -5.11 -13.19
CA TYR A 111 -6.99 -5.25 -11.76
C TYR A 111 -5.64 -5.08 -11.06
N CYS A 112 -5.69 -4.55 -9.85
CA CYS A 112 -4.55 -4.57 -8.95
C CYS A 112 -4.44 -5.97 -8.34
N SER A 113 -3.69 -6.88 -8.99
CA SER A 113 -3.70 -8.31 -8.67
C SER A 113 -3.17 -8.64 -7.28
N ARG A 114 -2.29 -7.80 -6.74
CA ARG A 114 -1.61 -8.10 -5.48
C ARG A 114 -2.27 -7.48 -4.25
N GLY A 115 -3.05 -6.42 -4.44
CA GLY A 115 -3.70 -5.71 -3.35
C GLY A 115 -4.79 -6.50 -2.62
N SER A 116 -5.29 -7.57 -3.24
CA SER A 116 -6.38 -8.38 -2.71
C SER A 116 -6.13 -9.89 -2.78
N GLU A 117 -4.91 -10.30 -3.10
CA GLU A 117 -4.58 -11.72 -3.24
C GLU A 117 -4.68 -12.52 -1.95
N LEU A 118 -4.56 -11.85 -0.82
CA LEU A 118 -4.69 -12.47 0.48
C LEU A 118 -5.90 -11.84 1.19
N SER A 119 -6.96 -12.60 1.35
CA SER A 119 -8.20 -12.17 2.04
C SER A 119 -7.91 -11.61 3.43
N ASP A 120 -6.89 -12.14 4.08
CA ASP A 120 -6.53 -11.82 5.46
C ASP A 120 -5.45 -10.72 5.56
N LEU A 121 -5.10 -10.03 4.46
CA LEU A 121 -4.07 -9.00 4.49
C LEU A 121 -4.39 -7.81 5.40
N ALA A 122 -5.66 -7.42 5.49
CA ALA A 122 -6.06 -6.39 6.43
C ALA A 122 -5.79 -6.84 7.87
N ASP A 123 -6.12 -8.08 8.16
CA ASP A 123 -5.92 -8.70 9.47
C ASP A 123 -4.42 -8.94 9.76
N SER A 124 -3.69 -9.45 8.77
CA SER A 124 -2.23 -9.62 8.83
C SER A 124 -1.49 -8.30 9.06
N ARG A 125 -1.95 -7.21 8.45
CA ARG A 125 -1.40 -5.87 8.68
C ARG A 125 -1.49 -5.46 10.15
N PHE A 126 -2.63 -5.71 10.78
CA PHE A 126 -2.81 -5.37 12.19
C PHE A 126 -1.88 -6.19 13.11
N GLU A 127 -1.66 -7.45 12.79
CA GLU A 127 -0.77 -8.33 13.54
C GLU A 127 0.72 -8.04 13.28
N ARG A 128 1.06 -7.67 12.05
CA ARG A 128 2.43 -7.51 11.56
C ARG A 128 2.85 -6.06 11.37
N LYS A 129 2.21 -5.13 12.05
CA LYS A 129 2.52 -3.70 11.92
C LYS A 129 3.97 -3.32 12.22
N GLN A 130 4.71 -4.16 12.94
CA GLN A 130 6.14 -3.96 13.25
C GLN A 130 7.08 -4.62 12.24
N ALA A 131 6.57 -5.23 11.19
CA ALA A 131 7.37 -6.06 10.28
C ALA A 131 8.22 -5.25 9.27
N TRP A 132 8.15 -3.92 9.26
CA TRP A 132 8.93 -3.09 8.34
C TRP A 132 10.43 -3.36 8.37
N HIS A 133 10.99 -3.58 9.53
CA HIS A 133 12.40 -3.91 9.73
C HIS A 133 12.76 -5.36 9.33
N ASN A 134 11.77 -6.24 9.17
CA ASN A 134 11.98 -7.64 8.80
C ASN A 134 11.82 -7.92 7.30
N MET A 135 11.53 -6.91 6.49
CA MET A 135 11.28 -7.09 5.05
C MET A 135 12.49 -7.58 4.26
N GLY A 136 13.68 -7.50 4.82
CA GLY A 136 14.89 -8.08 4.23
C GLY A 136 15.12 -9.55 4.56
N ASP A 137 14.38 -10.11 5.50
CA ASP A 137 14.51 -11.53 5.86
C ASP A 137 13.94 -12.42 4.75
N ALA A 138 14.79 -13.30 4.21
CA ALA A 138 14.44 -14.22 3.14
C ALA A 138 13.27 -15.17 3.49
N THR A 139 12.94 -15.32 4.78
CA THR A 139 11.83 -16.17 5.24
C THR A 139 10.48 -15.48 5.16
N HIS A 140 10.43 -14.14 5.05
CA HIS A 140 9.20 -13.34 5.06
C HIS A 140 9.02 -12.46 3.80
N GLN A 141 9.96 -12.46 2.87
CA GLN A 141 10.01 -11.54 1.72
C GLN A 141 8.72 -11.46 0.89
N GLY A 142 8.03 -12.57 0.66
CA GLY A 142 6.83 -12.58 -0.17
C GLY A 142 5.62 -11.94 0.52
N GLU A 143 5.33 -12.36 1.72
CA GLU A 143 4.10 -11.96 2.44
C GLU A 143 4.16 -10.50 2.91
N ASP A 144 5.27 -10.07 3.49
CA ASP A 144 5.40 -8.71 4.02
C ASP A 144 5.46 -7.68 2.88
N THR A 145 6.08 -8.01 1.77
CA THR A 145 6.12 -7.17 0.56
C THR A 145 4.71 -6.88 0.03
N GLU A 146 3.86 -7.90 -0.07
CA GLU A 146 2.48 -7.76 -0.53
C GLU A 146 1.62 -6.97 0.47
N ILE A 147 1.85 -7.14 1.77
CA ILE A 147 1.17 -6.38 2.82
C ILE A 147 1.55 -4.90 2.75
N HIS A 148 2.85 -4.59 2.74
CA HIS A 148 3.35 -3.21 2.80
C HIS A 148 3.09 -2.41 1.52
N MET A 149 3.06 -3.05 0.37
CA MET A 149 2.65 -2.44 -0.90
C MET A 149 1.29 -1.74 -0.76
N ARG A 150 0.37 -2.31 0.00
CA ARG A 150 -0.99 -1.78 0.17
C ARG A 150 -1.03 -0.43 0.86
N MET A 151 -0.07 -0.12 1.73
CA MET A 151 0.05 1.21 2.34
C MET A 151 0.16 2.30 1.27
N ASN A 152 1.08 2.14 0.34
CA ASN A 152 1.26 3.09 -0.75
C ASN A 152 0.03 3.14 -1.67
N TRP A 153 -0.59 1.97 -1.90
CA TRP A 153 -1.78 1.88 -2.74
C TRP A 153 -3.03 2.48 -2.08
N GLN A 154 -3.17 2.41 -0.75
CA GLN A 154 -4.22 3.13 -0.02
C GLN A 154 -4.09 4.65 -0.17
N LEU A 155 -2.87 5.18 -0.04
CA LEU A 155 -2.59 6.61 -0.27
C LEU A 155 -2.96 7.02 -1.70
N TRP A 156 -2.59 6.19 -2.70
CA TRP A 156 -2.94 6.46 -4.08
C TRP A 156 -4.46 6.42 -4.32
N ASN A 157 -5.15 5.40 -3.84
CA ASN A 157 -6.59 5.27 -3.98
C ASN A 157 -7.33 6.46 -3.36
N TYR A 158 -6.94 6.87 -2.15
CA TYR A 158 -7.60 7.96 -1.47
C TYR A 158 -7.33 9.32 -2.14
N TYR A 159 -6.09 9.66 -2.35
CA TYR A 159 -5.75 10.99 -2.85
C TYR A 159 -5.99 11.14 -4.34
N HIS A 160 -5.60 10.16 -5.15
CA HIS A 160 -5.75 10.24 -6.60
C HIS A 160 -7.10 9.72 -7.08
N ARG A 161 -7.42 8.45 -6.81
CA ARG A 161 -8.62 7.80 -7.36
C ARG A 161 -9.91 8.36 -6.80
N CYS A 162 -10.01 8.64 -5.49
CA CYS A 162 -11.13 9.35 -4.91
C CYS A 162 -11.11 10.86 -5.20
N GLY A 163 -10.01 11.41 -5.72
CA GLY A 163 -9.90 12.78 -6.17
C GLY A 163 -9.66 13.81 -5.06
N TYR A 164 -9.29 13.40 -3.85
CA TYR A 164 -9.09 14.33 -2.73
C TYR A 164 -7.83 15.16 -2.88
N LYS A 165 -6.78 14.63 -3.52
CA LYS A 165 -5.55 15.34 -3.87
C LYS A 165 -4.82 14.63 -5.02
N PRO A 166 -5.23 14.85 -6.28
CA PRO A 166 -4.69 14.13 -7.44
C PRO A 166 -3.19 14.30 -7.68
N ASP A 167 -2.59 15.37 -7.15
CA ASP A 167 -1.15 15.67 -7.23
C ASP A 167 -0.34 15.19 -5.99
N PHE A 168 -0.95 14.37 -5.12
CA PHE A 168 -0.32 13.93 -3.87
C PHE A 168 1.03 13.25 -4.12
N TRP A 169 1.09 12.27 -5.02
CA TRP A 169 2.31 11.52 -5.27
C TRP A 169 3.38 12.37 -5.94
N GLN A 170 3.03 13.20 -6.92
CA GLN A 170 3.97 14.13 -7.55
C GLN A 170 4.59 15.08 -6.51
N THR A 171 3.74 15.60 -5.62
CA THR A 171 4.17 16.48 -4.53
C THR A 171 5.07 15.73 -3.53
N LEU A 172 4.71 14.50 -3.15
CA LEU A 172 5.50 13.67 -2.23
C LEU A 172 6.88 13.33 -2.83
N PHE A 173 6.92 12.87 -4.05
CA PHE A 173 8.18 12.59 -4.75
C PHE A 173 9.08 13.83 -4.83
N LYS A 174 8.51 15.00 -5.14
CA LYS A 174 9.24 16.26 -5.15
C LYS A 174 9.82 16.58 -3.78
N LEU A 175 9.01 16.54 -2.73
CA LEU A 175 9.45 16.82 -1.35
C LEU A 175 10.57 15.87 -0.91
N LEU A 176 10.48 14.59 -1.26
CA LEU A 176 11.49 13.59 -0.90
C LEU A 176 12.77 13.71 -1.74
N ARG A 177 12.69 14.15 -3.00
CA ARG A 177 13.88 14.50 -3.78
C ARG A 177 14.63 15.71 -3.20
N GLU A 178 13.89 16.70 -2.72
CA GLU A 178 14.45 17.90 -2.08
C GLU A 178 14.97 17.64 -0.65
N ASN A 179 14.39 16.65 0.03
CA ASN A 179 14.71 16.25 1.39
C ASN A 179 15.05 14.75 1.43
N ARG A 180 16.13 14.36 0.77
CA ARG A 180 16.48 12.95 0.58
C ARG A 180 16.39 12.13 1.88
N ILE A 181 15.85 10.93 1.74
CA ILE A 181 16.02 9.89 2.76
C ILE A 181 17.51 9.55 2.82
N VAL A 182 18.10 9.68 4.01
CA VAL A 182 19.52 9.39 4.21
C VAL A 182 19.64 7.93 4.59
N GLU A 183 20.47 7.18 3.86
CA GLU A 183 20.53 5.72 3.97
C GLU A 183 21.22 5.18 5.24
N ASN A 184 21.74 6.04 6.12
CA ASN A 184 22.50 5.59 7.29
C ASN A 184 21.66 4.91 8.37
N ASN A 185 20.39 5.27 8.47
CA ASN A 185 19.41 4.67 9.37
C ASN A 185 18.07 4.51 8.66
N PRO A 186 17.66 3.29 8.31
CA PRO A 186 16.37 3.04 7.67
C PRO A 186 15.18 3.55 8.46
N GLY A 187 15.25 3.53 9.80
CA GLY A 187 14.18 4.05 10.66
C GLY A 187 13.97 5.56 10.50
N GLU A 188 15.02 6.34 10.26
CA GLU A 188 14.88 7.77 9.90
C GLU A 188 14.19 7.92 8.54
N GLY A 189 14.51 7.07 7.57
CA GLY A 189 13.89 7.05 6.26
C GLY A 189 12.38 6.79 6.34
N GLN A 190 11.99 5.78 7.12
CA GLN A 190 10.58 5.45 7.40
C GLN A 190 9.83 6.65 7.97
N LEU A 191 10.34 7.26 9.04
CA LEU A 191 9.68 8.40 9.68
C LEU A 191 9.65 9.64 8.78
N LYS A 192 10.71 9.87 8.01
CA LYS A 192 10.77 10.96 7.04
C LYS A 192 9.73 10.81 5.94
N PHE A 193 9.54 9.59 5.44
CA PHE A 193 8.46 9.30 4.49
C PHE A 193 7.09 9.70 5.06
N ALA A 194 6.77 9.31 6.30
CA ALA A 194 5.51 9.65 6.95
C ALA A 194 5.32 11.17 7.13
N MET A 195 6.36 11.88 7.57
CA MET A 195 6.34 13.34 7.71
C MET A 195 6.12 14.04 6.36
N MET A 196 6.83 13.61 5.31
CA MET A 196 6.69 14.23 3.99
C MET A 196 5.36 13.86 3.33
N ALA A 197 4.82 12.67 3.57
CA ALA A 197 3.47 12.31 3.14
C ALA A 197 2.41 13.21 3.80
N SER A 198 2.50 13.46 5.11
CA SER A 198 1.61 14.40 5.80
C SER A 198 1.71 15.82 5.23
N LYS A 199 2.93 16.27 4.93
CA LYS A 199 3.15 17.57 4.28
C LYS A 199 2.59 17.62 2.87
N ALA A 200 2.79 16.56 2.08
CA ALA A 200 2.25 16.45 0.72
C ALA A 200 0.72 16.45 0.72
N ALA A 201 0.11 15.74 1.65
CA ALA A 201 -1.35 15.71 1.82
C ALA A 201 -1.90 17.04 2.37
N ASN A 202 -1.09 17.78 3.14
CA ASN A 202 -1.53 18.84 4.03
C ASN A 202 -2.55 18.32 5.06
N GLU A 203 -2.33 17.10 5.55
CA GLU A 203 -3.16 16.41 6.54
C GLU A 203 -2.29 15.64 7.54
N ASN A 204 -2.77 15.53 8.77
CA ASN A 204 -2.10 14.74 9.82
C ASN A 204 -2.34 13.25 9.61
N LEU A 205 -1.39 12.55 9.03
CA LEU A 205 -1.49 11.12 8.73
C LEU A 205 -1.00 10.21 9.87
N THR A 206 -0.91 10.74 11.10
CA THR A 206 -0.39 9.97 12.25
C THR A 206 -1.19 8.68 12.48
N GLU A 207 -2.52 8.74 12.49
CA GLU A 207 -3.37 7.55 12.72
C GLU A 207 -3.18 6.51 11.60
N PHE A 208 -3.04 6.96 10.36
CA PHE A 208 -2.77 6.08 9.21
C PHE A 208 -1.44 5.33 9.38
N PHE A 209 -0.36 6.05 9.65
CA PHE A 209 0.95 5.42 9.79
C PHE A 209 1.11 4.62 11.09
N ASP A 210 0.37 4.98 12.14
CA ASP A 210 0.33 4.19 13.38
C ASP A 210 -0.25 2.79 13.13
N LEU A 211 -1.34 2.70 12.36
CA LEU A 211 -1.91 1.40 11.93
C LEU A 211 -0.97 0.61 11.03
N TRP A 212 -0.08 1.27 10.31
CA TRP A 212 0.95 0.64 9.51
C TRP A 212 2.25 0.32 10.29
N GLY A 213 2.28 0.59 11.60
CA GLY A 213 3.40 0.23 12.48
C GLY A 213 4.63 1.12 12.37
N PHE A 214 4.48 2.35 11.86
CA PHE A 214 5.59 3.28 11.70
C PHE A 214 6.15 3.80 13.02
N PHE A 215 5.34 3.78 14.08
CA PHE A 215 5.67 4.39 15.37
C PHE A 215 5.90 3.34 16.46
N GLU A 216 6.47 2.22 16.09
CA GLU A 216 6.94 1.21 17.03
C GLU A 216 8.46 1.36 17.19
N PRO A 217 8.98 1.44 18.42
CA PRO A 217 10.42 1.47 18.65
C PRO A 217 11.09 0.19 18.15
N VAL A 218 12.19 0.34 17.44
CA VAL A 218 12.99 -0.77 16.95
C VAL A 218 14.47 -0.42 17.04
N ASN A 219 15.31 -1.42 17.28
CA ASN A 219 16.78 -1.31 17.22
C ASN A 219 17.33 -2.68 16.82
N GLU A 220 17.38 -2.92 15.52
CA GLU A 220 17.77 -4.20 14.95
C GLU A 220 18.68 -4.03 13.74
N THR A 221 19.47 -5.05 13.43
CA THR A 221 20.23 -5.10 12.18
C THR A 221 19.42 -5.91 11.17
N ILE A 222 19.27 -5.34 9.97
CA ILE A 222 18.58 -6.00 8.85
C ILE A 222 19.54 -6.22 7.69
N GLU A 223 19.24 -7.24 6.89
CA GLU A 223 19.94 -7.58 5.66
C GLU A 223 19.01 -7.38 4.46
N GLN A 224 19.18 -6.27 3.73
CA GLN A 224 18.47 -6.02 2.47
C GLN A 224 19.37 -5.23 1.53
N TYR A 225 19.97 -5.89 0.52
CA TYR A 225 20.95 -5.31 -0.41
C TYR A 225 22.12 -4.61 0.31
N GLY A 226 22.41 -5.03 1.53
CA GLY A 226 23.40 -4.51 2.44
C GLY A 226 22.99 -4.73 3.87
N THR A 227 23.91 -4.51 4.81
CA THR A 227 23.67 -4.62 6.26
C THR A 227 23.33 -3.25 6.82
N TRP A 228 22.20 -3.11 7.48
CA TRP A 228 21.68 -1.84 7.97
C TRP A 228 21.31 -1.92 9.44
N ASN A 229 21.65 -0.86 10.19
CA ASN A 229 21.21 -0.71 11.56
C ASN A 229 19.87 0.07 11.59
N TYR A 230 18.77 -0.63 11.75
CA TYR A 230 17.42 -0.08 11.73
C TYR A 230 17.04 0.42 13.12
N VAL A 231 17.01 1.73 13.31
CA VAL A 231 16.74 2.34 14.62
C VAL A 231 15.58 3.32 14.53
N VAL A 232 14.52 3.06 15.31
CA VAL A 232 13.41 3.98 15.60
C VAL A 232 13.30 4.13 17.10
N THR A 233 13.57 5.31 17.62
CA THR A 233 13.49 5.61 19.06
C THR A 233 12.20 6.34 19.41
N GLU A 234 11.79 6.28 20.67
CA GLU A 234 10.66 7.07 21.18
C GLU A 234 10.80 8.57 20.91
N GLN A 235 12.02 9.13 20.99
CA GLN A 235 12.26 10.51 20.68
C GLN A 235 11.99 10.83 19.20
N MET A 236 12.50 10.01 18.28
CA MET A 236 12.26 10.15 16.85
C MET A 236 10.76 10.07 16.50
N ILE A 237 10.05 9.15 17.15
CA ILE A 237 8.59 9.00 17.01
C ILE A 237 7.87 10.28 17.47
N GLN A 238 8.23 10.82 18.63
CA GLN A 238 7.63 12.03 19.16
C GLN A 238 7.89 13.25 18.25
N GLU A 239 9.10 13.39 17.72
CA GLU A 239 9.46 14.45 16.79
C GLU A 239 8.66 14.34 15.47
N ALA A 240 8.53 13.13 14.92
CA ALA A 240 7.74 12.89 13.74
C ALA A 240 6.25 13.19 13.96
N LYS A 241 5.67 12.70 15.07
CA LYS A 241 4.27 12.99 15.44
C LYS A 241 4.03 14.49 15.68
N ALA A 242 4.96 15.18 16.30
CA ALA A 242 4.88 16.64 16.52
C ALA A 242 4.93 17.43 15.21
N PHE A 243 5.74 16.98 14.23
CA PHE A 243 5.75 17.55 12.89
C PHE A 243 4.41 17.33 12.18
N MET A 244 3.87 16.12 12.21
CA MET A 244 2.63 15.75 11.52
C MET A 244 1.41 16.45 12.17
N ALA A 245 1.43 16.70 13.48
CA ALA A 245 0.37 17.37 14.22
C ALA A 245 0.19 18.87 13.82
N GLN A 246 1.10 19.44 13.03
CA GLN A 246 0.94 20.79 12.47
C GLN A 246 -0.14 20.86 11.39
N PHE A 247 -0.55 19.71 10.85
CA PHE A 247 -1.56 19.61 9.79
C PHE A 247 -2.92 19.22 10.38
N PRO A 248 -4.03 19.59 9.71
CA PRO A 248 -5.37 19.17 10.15
C PRO A 248 -5.55 17.66 10.01
N ALA A 249 -6.44 17.09 10.80
CA ALA A 249 -6.82 15.68 10.66
C ALA A 249 -7.46 15.42 9.28
N PRO A 250 -7.27 14.23 8.70
CA PRO A 250 -7.97 13.81 7.49
C PRO A 250 -9.49 13.85 7.67
N LYS A 251 -10.21 14.13 6.59
CA LYS A 251 -11.68 14.16 6.60
C LYS A 251 -12.30 12.76 6.70
N HIS A 252 -11.54 11.74 6.36
CA HIS A 252 -12.04 10.37 6.24
C HIS A 252 -11.11 9.38 6.92
N ALA A 253 -11.68 8.26 7.35
CA ALA A 253 -10.94 7.13 7.92
C ALA A 253 -10.34 6.24 6.81
N PHE A 254 -9.57 6.85 5.91
CA PHE A 254 -9.07 6.18 4.70
C PHE A 254 -8.01 5.10 4.98
N GLN A 255 -7.52 4.99 6.21
CA GLN A 255 -6.68 3.87 6.66
C GLN A 255 -7.37 2.50 6.50
N TYR A 256 -8.68 2.48 6.33
CA TYR A 256 -9.47 1.28 6.06
C TYR A 256 -9.79 1.07 4.56
N LEU A 257 -9.33 1.97 3.70
CA LEU A 257 -9.56 1.86 2.26
C LEU A 257 -8.90 0.61 1.70
N GLU A 258 -9.68 -0.20 1.00
CA GLU A 258 -9.20 -1.40 0.33
C GLU A 258 -9.67 -1.44 -1.12
N ASP A 259 -8.87 -2.06 -1.97
CA ASP A 259 -9.15 -2.24 -3.38
C ASP A 259 -9.74 -3.62 -3.63
N ARG A 260 -10.88 -3.90 -3.03
CA ARG A 260 -11.61 -5.15 -3.20
C ARG A 260 -13.11 -4.94 -3.21
N LYS A 261 -13.82 -5.93 -3.71
CA LYS A 261 -15.26 -5.92 -3.84
C LYS A 261 -15.91 -6.33 -2.54
N GLN A 262 -16.94 -5.60 -2.12
CA GLN A 262 -17.72 -5.97 -0.95
C GLN A 262 -18.51 -7.26 -1.19
N GLY A 263 -18.68 -8.04 -0.13
CA GLY A 263 -19.43 -9.29 -0.13
C GLY A 263 -18.64 -10.48 -0.69
N ASP A 264 -17.43 -10.30 -1.14
CA ASP A 264 -16.58 -11.40 -1.55
C ASP A 264 -15.81 -11.93 -0.34
N GLU A 265 -15.89 -13.22 -0.12
CA GLU A 265 -15.16 -13.90 0.96
C GLU A 265 -13.70 -14.09 0.66
N GLY A 266 -13.19 -13.50 -0.37
CA GLY A 266 -11.87 -13.84 -0.79
C GLY A 266 -11.21 -12.80 -1.67
N LEU A 267 -10.39 -13.29 -2.49
CA LEU A 267 -9.31 -12.74 -3.26
C LEU A 267 -9.75 -12.07 -4.56
N ASP A 268 -11.03 -11.77 -4.73
CA ASP A 268 -11.49 -11.18 -5.98
C ASP A 268 -10.93 -9.78 -6.15
N ILE A 269 -10.15 -9.66 -7.20
CA ILE A 269 -9.55 -8.42 -7.61
C ILE A 269 -10.62 -7.59 -8.30
N VAL A 270 -10.84 -6.40 -7.81
CA VAL A 270 -11.86 -5.51 -8.33
C VAL A 270 -11.39 -4.75 -9.56
N ALA A 271 -12.32 -4.49 -10.47
CA ALA A 271 -12.10 -3.59 -11.57
C ALA A 271 -11.76 -2.17 -11.08
N PRO A 272 -11.03 -1.35 -11.86
CA PRO A 272 -10.60 -0.02 -11.45
C PRO A 272 -11.71 0.94 -11.04
N ASP A 273 -12.95 0.69 -11.46
CA ASP A 273 -14.14 1.50 -11.19
C ASP A 273 -15.04 0.95 -10.08
N THR A 274 -14.64 -0.13 -9.41
CA THR A 274 -15.41 -0.76 -8.34
C THR A 274 -14.52 -1.00 -7.12
N GLY A 275 -15.12 -1.31 -5.99
CA GLY A 275 -14.41 -1.64 -4.77
C GLY A 275 -14.75 -0.71 -3.60
N TYR A 276 -14.11 -0.92 -2.48
CA TYR A 276 -14.38 -0.17 -1.24
C TYR A 276 -14.09 1.32 -1.33
N TYR A 277 -13.26 1.77 -2.27
CA TYR A 277 -12.94 3.19 -2.42
C TYR A 277 -14.16 4.04 -2.79
N THR A 278 -15.21 3.48 -3.38
CA THR A 278 -16.43 4.21 -3.74
C THR A 278 -17.15 4.76 -2.52
N GLN A 279 -17.11 4.09 -1.37
CA GLN A 279 -17.66 4.63 -0.13
C GLN A 279 -16.96 5.92 0.29
N PHE A 280 -15.67 6.01 0.10
CA PHE A 280 -14.91 7.24 0.37
C PHE A 280 -15.19 8.31 -0.68
N GLN A 281 -15.18 7.96 -1.96
CA GLN A 281 -15.45 8.87 -3.06
C GLN A 281 -16.84 9.52 -2.94
N ASP A 282 -17.85 8.73 -2.61
CA ASP A 282 -19.24 9.17 -2.46
C ASP A 282 -19.54 9.64 -1.03
N ASN A 283 -18.59 9.54 -0.11
CA ASN A 283 -18.74 9.85 1.29
C ASN A 283 -19.99 9.20 1.89
N VAL A 284 -20.14 7.90 1.66
CA VAL A 284 -21.31 7.10 2.03
C VAL A 284 -21.58 7.17 3.54
N LYS A 285 -22.85 7.34 3.91
CA LYS A 285 -23.31 7.35 5.30
C LYS A 285 -24.00 6.04 5.64
N ILE A 286 -23.78 5.55 6.86
CA ILE A 286 -24.49 4.39 7.37
C ILE A 286 -25.89 4.81 7.75
N THR A 287 -26.88 4.29 7.03
CA THR A 287 -28.30 4.56 7.24
C THR A 287 -29.06 3.35 7.80
N LYS A 288 -28.50 2.16 7.61
CA LYS A 288 -29.07 0.89 8.05
C LYS A 288 -28.63 0.52 9.47
N THR A 289 -29.41 -0.32 10.12
CA THR A 289 -28.95 -1.02 11.31
C THR A 289 -28.06 -2.17 10.89
N ILE A 290 -26.78 -2.09 11.20
CA ILE A 290 -25.81 -3.16 10.97
C ILE A 290 -25.85 -4.11 12.15
N SER A 291 -25.87 -5.40 11.91
CA SER A 291 -25.85 -6.42 12.94
C SER A 291 -24.75 -7.45 12.73
N TYR A 292 -24.43 -8.20 13.77
CA TYR A 292 -23.45 -9.25 13.70
C TYR A 292 -23.87 -10.49 14.48
N SER A 293 -23.41 -11.64 14.04
CA SER A 293 -23.41 -12.88 14.80
C SER A 293 -21.99 -13.28 15.15
N ARG A 294 -21.83 -14.03 16.25
CA ARG A 294 -20.53 -14.46 16.74
C ARG A 294 -20.54 -15.95 17.05
N SER A 295 -19.51 -16.66 16.59
CA SER A 295 -19.23 -18.04 16.95
C SER A 295 -17.73 -18.18 17.35
N GLY A 296 -17.47 -18.21 18.66
CA GLY A 296 -16.10 -18.15 19.17
C GLY A 296 -15.40 -16.85 18.79
N GLN A 297 -14.36 -16.93 17.98
CA GLN A 297 -13.60 -15.79 17.44
C GLN A 297 -14.10 -15.34 16.07
N GLN A 298 -15.02 -16.08 15.44
CA GLN A 298 -15.56 -15.72 14.15
C GLN A 298 -16.69 -14.69 14.30
N ILE A 299 -16.61 -13.66 13.49
CA ILE A 299 -17.60 -12.57 13.39
C ILE A 299 -18.21 -12.61 11.99
N SER A 300 -19.53 -12.55 11.91
CA SER A 300 -20.25 -12.42 10.63
C SER A 300 -21.14 -11.18 10.69
N ILE A 301 -20.94 -10.28 9.74
CA ILE A 301 -21.64 -9.00 9.64
C ILE A 301 -22.81 -9.14 8.67
N THR A 302 -23.94 -8.55 9.02
CA THR A 302 -25.15 -8.44 8.20
C THR A 302 -25.48 -6.97 7.96
N ASP A 303 -25.84 -6.62 6.72
CA ASP A 303 -26.17 -5.26 6.26
C ASP A 303 -25.02 -4.25 6.39
N GLY A 304 -23.78 -4.73 6.21
CA GLY A 304 -22.56 -3.93 6.39
C GLY A 304 -22.09 -3.14 5.16
N ASP A 305 -22.82 -3.15 4.07
CA ASP A 305 -22.42 -2.58 2.77
C ASP A 305 -22.16 -1.07 2.76
N GLU A 306 -22.66 -0.33 3.74
CA GLU A 306 -22.41 1.11 3.90
C GLU A 306 -21.19 1.42 4.80
N ALA A 307 -20.56 0.40 5.39
CA ALA A 307 -19.40 0.57 6.26
C ALA A 307 -18.10 0.37 5.48
N VAL A 308 -17.05 1.10 5.86
CA VAL A 308 -15.70 0.97 5.29
C VAL A 308 -14.84 -0.04 6.05
N ALA A 309 -15.18 -0.32 7.30
CA ALA A 309 -14.54 -1.33 8.14
C ALA A 309 -15.42 -1.68 9.36
N PHE A 310 -15.02 -2.75 10.05
CA PHE A 310 -15.59 -3.18 11.32
C PHE A 310 -14.47 -3.25 12.36
N GLU A 311 -14.62 -2.48 13.42
CA GLU A 311 -13.66 -2.44 14.53
C GLU A 311 -14.17 -3.29 15.70
N VAL A 312 -13.28 -4.09 16.28
CA VAL A 312 -13.49 -4.72 17.59
C VAL A 312 -12.86 -3.79 18.62
N ARG A 313 -13.66 -3.29 19.56
CA ARG A 313 -13.19 -2.31 20.56
C ARG A 313 -13.59 -2.69 21.97
N LYS A 314 -12.73 -2.37 22.93
CA LYS A 314 -13.02 -2.46 24.35
C LYS A 314 -12.46 -1.23 25.06
N ASP A 315 -13.24 -0.58 25.90
CA ASP A 315 -12.85 0.60 26.67
C ASP A 315 -12.23 1.70 25.78
N ASN A 316 -12.85 1.97 24.62
CA ASN A 316 -12.39 2.87 23.57
C ASN A 316 -11.08 2.47 22.87
N LYS A 317 -10.47 1.35 23.24
CA LYS A 317 -9.26 0.85 22.59
C LYS A 317 -9.62 -0.03 21.41
N LEU A 318 -8.98 0.22 20.25
CA LEU A 318 -9.04 -0.69 19.11
C LEU A 318 -8.26 -1.98 19.45
N LEU A 319 -8.94 -3.11 19.36
CA LEU A 319 -8.32 -4.43 19.56
C LEU A 319 -8.01 -5.12 18.24
N TYR A 320 -8.91 -4.94 17.25
CA TYR A 320 -8.81 -5.57 15.95
C TYR A 320 -9.70 -4.83 14.95
N PHE A 321 -9.45 -4.97 13.66
CA PHE A 321 -10.36 -4.51 12.61
C PHE A 321 -10.31 -5.41 11.38
N SER A 322 -11.40 -5.41 10.62
CA SER A 322 -11.46 -6.06 9.31
C SER A 322 -12.35 -5.27 8.36
N ASN A 323 -12.07 -5.37 7.07
CA ASN A 323 -12.95 -4.88 6.00
C ASN A 323 -13.89 -5.96 5.47
N ALA A 324 -13.72 -7.21 5.92
CA ALA A 324 -14.54 -8.34 5.48
C ALA A 324 -15.86 -8.42 6.27
N PHE A 325 -16.89 -8.96 5.65
CA PHE A 325 -18.15 -9.26 6.34
C PHE A 325 -18.07 -10.54 7.17
N HIS A 326 -17.09 -11.39 6.90
CA HIS A 326 -16.78 -12.58 7.68
C HIS A 326 -15.30 -12.55 8.02
N PHE A 327 -14.97 -12.54 9.29
CA PHE A 327 -13.57 -12.51 9.73
C PHE A 327 -13.38 -13.24 11.06
N THR A 328 -12.16 -13.66 11.32
CA THR A 328 -11.77 -14.33 12.56
C THR A 328 -10.80 -13.45 13.33
N VAL A 329 -11.17 -13.07 14.54
CA VAL A 329 -10.28 -12.35 15.44
C VAL A 329 -9.25 -13.33 16.03
N PRO A 330 -7.96 -12.99 16.06
CA PRO A 330 -6.94 -13.86 16.65
C PRO A 330 -7.27 -14.32 18.07
N SER A 331 -6.98 -15.56 18.37
CA SER A 331 -7.27 -16.14 19.70
C SER A 331 -6.49 -15.47 20.85
N SER A 332 -5.41 -14.76 20.53
CA SER A 332 -4.65 -13.93 21.47
C SER A 332 -5.44 -12.70 21.96
N ILE A 333 -6.49 -12.31 21.25
CA ILE A 333 -7.34 -11.17 21.58
C ILE A 333 -8.62 -11.64 22.27
N SER A 334 -8.82 -11.20 23.51
CA SER A 334 -10.06 -11.50 24.25
C SER A 334 -11.21 -10.64 23.75
N LEU A 335 -12.30 -11.30 23.33
CA LEU A 335 -13.55 -10.64 22.94
C LEU A 335 -14.53 -10.42 24.10
N GLU A 336 -14.14 -10.76 25.33
CA GLU A 336 -14.99 -10.54 26.50
C GLU A 336 -15.15 -9.04 26.79
N GLY A 337 -16.40 -8.56 26.76
CA GLY A 337 -16.74 -7.15 26.93
C GLY A 337 -16.33 -6.25 25.77
N ALA A 338 -15.93 -6.81 24.63
CA ALA A 338 -15.67 -6.04 23.41
C ALA A 338 -16.97 -5.81 22.64
N GLY A 339 -17.11 -4.60 22.06
CA GLY A 339 -18.16 -4.24 21.11
C GLY A 339 -17.64 -4.29 19.67
N ILE A 340 -18.54 -4.51 18.72
CA ILE A 340 -18.29 -4.43 17.29
C ILE A 340 -18.86 -3.11 16.77
N TYR A 341 -18.03 -2.35 16.05
CA TYR A 341 -18.39 -1.03 15.52
C TYR A 341 -18.17 -1.00 14.01
N ALA A 342 -19.19 -0.58 13.29
CA ALA A 342 -19.07 -0.24 11.88
C ALA A 342 -18.51 1.18 11.73
N VAL A 343 -17.54 1.34 10.87
CA VAL A 343 -16.88 2.62 10.59
C VAL A 343 -17.44 3.22 9.30
N GLN A 344 -17.96 4.43 9.40
CA GLN A 344 -18.40 5.23 8.25
C GLN A 344 -17.22 5.89 7.56
N ALA A 345 -17.35 6.29 6.31
CA ALA A 345 -16.26 6.89 5.53
C ALA A 345 -15.61 8.11 6.23
N ASP A 346 -16.38 8.93 6.96
CA ASP A 346 -15.89 10.08 7.72
C ASP A 346 -15.30 9.72 9.11
N GLY A 347 -15.14 8.43 9.39
CA GLY A 347 -14.59 7.94 10.66
C GLY A 347 -15.59 7.79 11.80
N LYS A 348 -16.86 8.14 11.59
CA LYS A 348 -17.90 7.91 12.61
C LYS A 348 -18.08 6.43 12.87
N ARG A 349 -18.07 6.06 14.14
CA ARG A 349 -18.27 4.67 14.61
C ARG A 349 -19.71 4.47 15.05
N ILE A 350 -20.33 3.43 14.57
CA ILE A 350 -21.72 3.05 14.89
C ILE A 350 -21.69 1.62 15.42
N GLU A 351 -22.20 1.44 16.62
CA GLU A 351 -22.23 0.13 17.27
C GLU A 351 -23.15 -0.83 16.51
N CYS A 352 -22.64 -2.01 16.16
CA CYS A 352 -23.39 -3.07 15.53
C CYS A 352 -24.22 -3.82 16.56
N LYS A 353 -25.43 -4.27 16.18
CA LYS A 353 -26.30 -5.04 17.07
C LYS A 353 -25.95 -6.52 17.04
N ALA A 354 -25.79 -7.14 18.21
CA ALA A 354 -25.70 -8.59 18.31
C ALA A 354 -27.05 -9.23 17.93
N GLN A 355 -26.98 -10.32 17.12
CA GLN A 355 -28.13 -11.16 16.77
C GLN A 355 -28.27 -12.30 17.76
#